data_fafc6de195b7eed4c0b7e82daa002439
#
_entry.id   fafc6de195b7eed4c0b7e82daa002439
#
_cell.length_a   1.000
_cell.length_b   1.000
_cell.length_c   1.000
_cell.angle_alpha   90.00
_cell.angle_beta   90.00
_cell.angle_gamma   90.00
#
_symmetry.space_group_name_H-M   'P 1'
#
loop_
_entity.id
_entity.type
_entity.pdbx_description
1 polymer ?
#
loop_
_entity_poly.entity_id
_entity_poly.type
_entity_poly.pdbx_seq_one_letter_code
_entity_poly.pdbx_strand_id
1 'polypeptide(L)'
;MPVKGAGTTLWVYKGSGDPYANPLSDVDWSRLAKVKDLTPGELTAESYDDSYLDDEDADWTATGQGQKSAGDTSFTLAWMPGEQGQQALLAWFNEGDTRAYKIRFPNGTVDVFRGWVSSIGKAVTAKEVITRTVKVTNVGRPSMAEDRSTVTAATGMTVTPASSSVVKGQGTTLTVAFQPEGATDKSFRAVSADKTKATVSVSGMTITVNGVAAGKVNIPVVSGNGEFAAVAEITVTDS
;
A
#
# COMPACT_ATOMS: atom_id res chain seq x y z
N MET A 1 8.89 15.33 15.13
CA MET A 1 9.99 14.54 15.76
C MET A 1 10.69 13.74 14.67
N PRO A 2 12.04 13.55 14.74
CA PRO A 2 12.74 12.67 13.82
C PRO A 2 12.20 11.22 13.89
N VAL A 3 12.05 10.56 12.75
CA VAL A 3 11.54 9.18 12.65
C VAL A 3 12.75 8.24 12.55
N LYS A 4 12.76 7.18 13.38
CA LYS A 4 13.79 6.14 13.29
C LYS A 4 13.46 5.18 12.15
N GLY A 5 14.46 4.69 11.42
CA GLY A 5 14.25 3.77 10.29
C GLY A 5 13.75 2.36 10.67
N ALA A 6 13.96 1.94 11.93
CA ALA A 6 13.50 0.63 12.40
C ALA A 6 11.96 0.55 12.36
N GLY A 7 11.43 -0.50 11.72
CA GLY A 7 10.00 -0.67 11.47
C GLY A 7 9.53 -0.23 10.08
N THR A 8 10.42 0.35 9.26
CA THR A 8 10.13 0.62 7.85
C THR A 8 9.85 -0.69 7.10
N THR A 9 8.83 -0.67 6.25
CA THR A 9 8.41 -1.83 5.47
C THR A 9 8.27 -1.48 4.01
N LEU A 10 8.53 -2.46 3.13
CA LEU A 10 8.45 -2.33 1.68
C LEU A 10 7.35 -3.24 1.15
N TRP A 11 6.53 -2.72 0.24
CA TRP A 11 5.35 -3.38 -0.30
C TRP A 11 5.29 -3.20 -1.80
N VAL A 12 4.89 -4.24 -2.52
CA VAL A 12 4.65 -4.19 -3.97
C VAL A 12 3.16 -4.27 -4.24
N TYR A 13 2.68 -3.44 -5.16
CA TYR A 13 1.29 -3.40 -5.57
C TYR A 13 0.90 -4.62 -6.40
N LYS A 14 -0.24 -5.22 -6.09
CA LYS A 14 -0.80 -6.39 -6.78
C LYS A 14 -2.24 -6.17 -7.26
N GLY A 15 -2.80 -4.99 -6.98
CA GLY A 15 -4.14 -4.62 -7.43
C GLY A 15 -4.18 -4.21 -8.90
N SER A 16 -5.37 -4.06 -9.43
CA SER A 16 -5.62 -3.62 -10.81
C SER A 16 -6.02 -2.14 -10.91
N GLY A 17 -6.20 -1.46 -9.76
CA GLY A 17 -6.61 -0.05 -9.68
C GLY A 17 -5.44 0.93 -9.68
N ASP A 18 -5.74 2.18 -9.32
CA ASP A 18 -4.71 3.21 -9.15
C ASP A 18 -3.97 3.05 -7.81
N PRO A 19 -2.67 2.75 -7.80
CA PRO A 19 -1.89 2.59 -6.58
C PRO A 19 -1.75 3.88 -5.75
N TYR A 20 -2.00 5.04 -6.34
CA TYR A 20 -1.92 6.34 -5.68
C TYR A 20 -3.23 6.75 -5.00
N ALA A 21 -4.36 6.12 -5.34
CA ALA A 21 -5.67 6.47 -4.81
C ALA A 21 -5.79 6.25 -3.30
N ASN A 22 -5.24 5.13 -2.79
CA ASN A 22 -5.24 4.84 -1.35
C ASN A 22 -3.94 4.15 -0.91
N PRO A 23 -2.81 4.84 -0.85
CA PRO A 23 -1.51 4.26 -0.55
C PRO A 23 -1.36 3.81 0.90
N LEU A 24 -2.21 4.30 1.82
CA LEU A 24 -2.18 3.90 3.23
C LEU A 24 -2.84 2.53 3.46
N SER A 25 -3.75 2.11 2.57
CA SER A 25 -4.34 0.78 2.60
C SER A 25 -3.31 -0.30 2.27
N ASP A 26 -3.41 -1.45 2.94
CA ASP A 26 -2.57 -2.63 2.66
C ASP A 26 -3.33 -3.71 1.86
N VAL A 27 -4.60 -3.44 1.47
CA VAL A 27 -5.48 -4.44 0.84
C VAL A 27 -4.92 -5.00 -0.47
N ASP A 28 -4.41 -4.12 -1.33
CA ASP A 28 -3.90 -4.47 -2.67
C ASP A 28 -2.37 -4.51 -2.72
N TRP A 29 -1.72 -4.63 -1.57
CA TRP A 29 -0.29 -4.60 -1.45
C TRP A 29 0.25 -5.92 -0.88
N SER A 30 1.40 -6.34 -1.36
CA SER A 30 2.13 -7.51 -0.87
C SER A 30 3.41 -7.05 -0.19
N ARG A 31 3.55 -7.37 1.09
CA ARG A 31 4.74 -7.00 1.86
C ARG A 31 5.93 -7.86 1.45
N LEU A 32 7.09 -7.22 1.28
CA LEU A 32 8.37 -7.89 1.16
C LEU A 32 8.95 -8.15 2.55
N ALA A 33 9.22 -9.42 2.86
CA ALA A 33 9.72 -9.82 4.17
C ALA A 33 11.22 -9.58 4.33
N LYS A 34 11.64 -9.33 5.57
CA LYS A 34 13.06 -9.32 5.98
C LYS A 34 13.94 -8.32 5.22
N VAL A 35 13.46 -7.10 5.01
CA VAL A 35 14.27 -5.98 4.52
C VAL A 35 15.34 -5.66 5.55
N LYS A 36 16.61 -5.67 5.14
CA LYS A 36 17.78 -5.33 5.97
C LYS A 36 18.19 -3.88 5.76
N ASP A 37 18.15 -3.43 4.52
CA ASP A 37 18.54 -2.09 4.12
C ASP A 37 17.67 -1.60 2.97
N LEU A 38 17.44 -0.29 2.91
CA LEU A 38 16.60 0.35 1.92
C LEU A 38 17.08 1.79 1.69
N THR A 39 17.41 2.10 0.46
CA THR A 39 17.71 3.44 -0.02
C THR A 39 16.68 3.84 -1.07
N PRO A 40 15.73 4.73 -0.75
CA PRO A 40 14.77 5.25 -1.72
C PRO A 40 15.46 6.00 -2.86
N GLY A 41 14.79 6.09 -4.00
CA GLY A 41 15.27 6.85 -5.14
C GLY A 41 15.42 8.34 -4.82
N GLU A 42 16.53 8.92 -5.24
CA GLU A 42 16.81 10.33 -5.08
C GLU A 42 16.06 11.15 -6.13
N LEU A 43 15.40 12.22 -5.70
CA LEU A 43 14.77 13.16 -6.62
C LEU A 43 15.84 14.10 -7.18
N THR A 44 16.06 14.05 -8.47
CA THR A 44 17.02 14.89 -9.19
C THR A 44 16.32 15.69 -10.27
N ALA A 45 16.93 16.80 -10.66
CA ALA A 45 16.53 17.58 -11.81
C ALA A 45 17.76 17.92 -12.65
N GLU A 46 17.63 17.80 -13.96
CA GLU A 46 18.62 18.31 -14.89
C GLU A 46 18.60 19.83 -14.88
N SER A 47 19.71 20.47 -15.22
CA SER A 47 19.76 21.89 -15.50
C SER A 47 19.82 22.12 -17.00
N TYR A 48 19.19 23.16 -17.48
CA TYR A 48 19.40 23.65 -18.84
C TYR A 48 19.95 25.09 -18.81
N ASP A 49 20.71 25.45 -19.82
CA ASP A 49 21.26 26.78 -19.98
C ASP A 49 20.13 27.73 -20.44
N ASP A 50 19.94 28.82 -19.71
CA ASP A 50 18.97 29.89 -19.97
C ASP A 50 19.65 31.23 -20.11
N SER A 51 20.92 31.24 -20.58
CA SER A 51 21.72 32.43 -20.76
C SER A 51 21.47 33.03 -22.17
N TYR A 52 21.22 34.32 -22.23
CA TYR A 52 21.05 35.06 -23.48
C TYR A 52 22.15 36.13 -23.65
N LEU A 53 22.53 36.39 -24.91
CA LEU A 53 23.61 37.33 -25.27
C LEU A 53 23.28 38.78 -24.97
N ASP A 54 22.01 39.12 -24.84
CA ASP A 54 21.49 40.48 -24.62
C ASP A 54 21.05 40.74 -23.17
N ASP A 55 21.31 39.80 -22.25
CA ASP A 55 21.09 40.01 -20.84
C ASP A 55 22.08 41.02 -20.24
N GLU A 56 21.63 41.84 -19.27
CA GLU A 56 22.48 42.79 -18.55
C GLU A 56 23.67 42.12 -17.85
N ASP A 57 23.48 40.87 -17.40
CA ASP A 57 24.45 40.04 -16.71
C ASP A 57 24.94 38.87 -17.60
N ALA A 58 25.12 39.07 -18.90
CA ALA A 58 25.52 38.01 -19.86
C ALA A 58 26.85 37.31 -19.51
N ASP A 59 27.69 37.89 -18.62
CA ASP A 59 28.92 37.29 -18.10
C ASP A 59 28.66 36.20 -17.05
N TRP A 60 27.43 36.06 -16.58
CA TRP A 60 27.03 35.07 -15.58
C TRP A 60 26.15 33.99 -16.21
N THR A 61 26.34 32.73 -15.77
CA THR A 61 25.55 31.60 -16.25
C THR A 61 24.15 31.65 -15.64
N ALA A 62 23.13 31.77 -16.48
CA ALA A 62 21.75 31.57 -16.09
C ALA A 62 21.34 30.12 -16.36
N THR A 63 20.75 29.46 -15.39
CA THR A 63 20.29 28.08 -15.54
C THR A 63 18.86 27.88 -15.01
N GLY A 64 18.05 27.11 -15.74
CA GLY A 64 16.72 26.70 -15.36
C GLY A 64 16.66 25.23 -14.95
N GLN A 65 15.62 24.85 -14.18
CA GLN A 65 15.36 23.46 -13.79
C GLN A 65 14.70 22.71 -14.96
N GLY A 66 15.39 21.70 -15.50
CA GLY A 66 14.93 20.84 -16.59
C GLY A 66 14.13 19.62 -16.11
N GLN A 67 14.35 18.50 -16.80
CA GLN A 67 13.64 17.25 -16.54
C GLN A 67 13.97 16.70 -15.16
N LYS A 68 12.93 16.21 -14.46
CA LYS A 68 13.03 15.60 -13.12
C LYS A 68 13.07 14.08 -13.21
N SER A 69 13.85 13.47 -12.35
CA SER A 69 13.96 12.02 -12.19
C SER A 69 13.78 11.62 -10.73
N ALA A 70 13.22 10.44 -10.50
CA ALA A 70 13.10 9.84 -9.16
C ALA A 70 14.23 8.83 -8.87
N GLY A 71 15.26 8.78 -9.72
CA GLY A 71 16.44 7.93 -9.55
C GLY A 71 16.12 6.44 -9.37
N ASP A 72 17.03 5.73 -8.74
CA ASP A 72 16.90 4.29 -8.48
C ASP A 72 16.70 4.02 -6.99
N THR A 73 15.75 3.16 -6.67
CA THR A 73 15.60 2.62 -5.30
C THR A 73 16.36 1.32 -5.18
N SER A 74 17.20 1.20 -4.16
CA SER A 74 17.93 -0.05 -3.85
C SER A 74 17.53 -0.59 -2.48
N PHE A 75 17.41 -1.91 -2.37
CA PHE A 75 17.14 -2.57 -1.10
C PHE A 75 17.75 -3.95 -1.01
N THR A 76 18.04 -4.35 0.22
CA THR A 76 18.63 -5.64 0.54
C THR A 76 17.69 -6.44 1.43
N LEU A 77 17.44 -7.69 1.05
CA LEU A 77 16.60 -8.64 1.78
C LEU A 77 17.45 -9.79 2.33
N ALA A 78 17.08 -10.36 3.47
CA ALA A 78 17.57 -11.69 3.82
C ALA A 78 16.99 -12.70 2.81
N TRP A 79 17.85 -13.52 2.19
CA TRP A 79 17.40 -14.47 1.19
C TRP A 79 16.62 -15.63 1.82
N MET A 80 15.38 -15.79 1.36
CA MET A 80 14.46 -16.84 1.82
C MET A 80 13.87 -17.54 0.60
N PRO A 81 14.45 -18.68 0.16
CA PRO A 81 13.90 -19.44 -0.96
C PRO A 81 12.49 -19.96 -0.60
N GLY A 82 11.53 -19.74 -1.51
CA GLY A 82 10.13 -20.14 -1.32
C GLY A 82 9.24 -19.07 -0.65
N GLU A 83 9.80 -17.95 -0.18
CA GLU A 83 8.99 -16.84 0.31
C GLU A 83 8.31 -16.13 -0.88
N GLN A 84 6.98 -15.92 -0.77
CA GLN A 84 6.13 -15.47 -1.89
C GLN A 84 6.53 -14.08 -2.42
N GLY A 85 6.92 -13.14 -1.54
CA GLY A 85 7.35 -11.81 -1.96
C GLY A 85 8.64 -11.86 -2.78
N GLN A 86 9.58 -12.72 -2.43
CA GLN A 86 10.83 -12.88 -3.19
C GLN A 86 10.65 -13.62 -4.50
N GLN A 87 9.68 -14.55 -4.59
CA GLN A 87 9.27 -15.15 -5.85
C GLN A 87 8.60 -14.11 -6.76
N ALA A 88 7.73 -13.27 -6.20
CA ALA A 88 7.08 -12.19 -6.93
C ALA A 88 8.07 -11.14 -7.46
N LEU A 89 9.17 -10.87 -6.75
CA LEU A 89 10.24 -10.00 -7.23
C LEU A 89 10.96 -10.58 -8.45
N LEU A 90 11.20 -11.89 -8.44
CA LEU A 90 11.84 -12.56 -9.57
C LEU A 90 10.92 -12.62 -10.79
N ALA A 91 9.62 -12.85 -10.57
CA ALA A 91 8.60 -12.75 -11.60
C ALA A 91 8.54 -11.32 -12.19
N TRP A 92 8.52 -10.30 -11.34
CA TRP A 92 8.55 -8.90 -11.78
C TRP A 92 9.78 -8.58 -12.63
N PHE A 93 10.96 -9.05 -12.24
CA PHE A 93 12.17 -8.90 -13.05
C PHE A 93 12.07 -9.57 -14.42
N ASN A 94 11.52 -10.79 -14.48
CA ASN A 94 11.39 -11.54 -15.72
C ASN A 94 10.32 -10.97 -16.66
N GLU A 95 9.24 -10.44 -16.12
CA GLU A 95 8.15 -9.82 -16.89
C GLU A 95 8.55 -8.42 -17.41
N GLY A 96 9.43 -7.72 -16.70
CA GLY A 96 9.95 -6.40 -17.09
C GLY A 96 8.92 -5.28 -17.06
N ASP A 97 7.76 -5.51 -16.46
CA ASP A 97 6.68 -4.53 -16.37
C ASP A 97 6.95 -3.45 -15.31
N THR A 98 6.28 -2.31 -15.48
CA THR A 98 6.31 -1.22 -14.50
C THR A 98 5.27 -1.47 -13.43
N ARG A 99 5.70 -1.69 -12.18
CA ARG A 99 4.82 -1.85 -11.01
C ARG A 99 4.99 -0.71 -10.01
N ALA A 100 3.94 -0.47 -9.23
CA ALA A 100 4.04 0.41 -8.09
C ALA A 100 4.56 -0.35 -6.86
N TYR A 101 5.32 0.34 -6.04
CA TYR A 101 5.74 -0.13 -4.73
C TYR A 101 5.69 1.01 -3.73
N LYS A 102 5.48 0.69 -2.46
CA LYS A 102 5.44 1.68 -1.39
C LYS A 102 6.42 1.37 -0.27
N ILE A 103 6.97 2.41 0.29
CA ILE A 103 7.77 2.41 1.50
C ILE A 103 6.89 2.97 2.60
N ARG A 104 6.58 2.16 3.62
CA ARG A 104 5.81 2.59 4.78
C ARG A 104 6.76 2.81 5.95
N PHE A 105 6.77 4.02 6.47
CA PHE A 105 7.60 4.43 7.60
C PHE A 105 6.93 4.10 8.94
N PRO A 106 7.70 4.04 10.05
CA PRO A 106 7.17 3.67 11.37
C PRO A 106 6.13 4.63 11.94
N ASN A 107 6.11 5.88 11.46
CA ASN A 107 5.11 6.88 11.83
C ASN A 107 3.79 6.75 11.02
N GLY A 108 3.68 5.73 10.16
CA GLY A 108 2.51 5.48 9.32
C GLY A 108 2.49 6.25 7.99
N THR A 109 3.46 7.14 7.74
CA THR A 109 3.57 7.81 6.43
C THR A 109 4.09 6.87 5.36
N VAL A 110 3.83 7.18 4.09
CA VAL A 110 4.10 6.29 2.97
C VAL A 110 4.63 7.08 1.78
N ASP A 111 5.72 6.60 1.19
CA ASP A 111 6.16 7.00 -0.14
C ASP A 111 5.74 5.95 -1.15
N VAL A 112 5.25 6.37 -2.32
CA VAL A 112 4.85 5.49 -3.41
C VAL A 112 5.62 5.84 -4.66
N PHE A 113 6.27 4.85 -5.21
CA PHE A 113 7.02 4.92 -6.46
C PHE A 113 6.42 3.97 -7.50
N ARG A 114 6.73 4.20 -8.75
CA ARG A 114 6.54 3.24 -9.84
C ARG A 114 7.89 2.99 -10.50
N GLY A 115 8.14 1.75 -10.89
CA GLY A 115 9.40 1.40 -11.51
C GLY A 115 9.43 -0.03 -12.03
N TRP A 116 10.56 -0.45 -12.51
CA TRP A 116 10.85 -1.80 -12.96
C TRP A 116 12.17 -2.27 -12.35
N VAL A 117 12.27 -3.57 -12.11
CA VAL A 117 13.48 -4.15 -11.49
C VAL A 117 14.61 -4.16 -12.49
N SER A 118 15.63 -3.33 -12.26
CA SER A 118 16.80 -3.21 -13.13
C SER A 118 17.91 -4.21 -12.80
N SER A 119 18.01 -4.65 -11.54
CA SER A 119 18.94 -5.71 -11.16
C SER A 119 18.45 -6.49 -9.95
N ILE A 120 18.82 -7.77 -9.92
CA ILE A 120 18.56 -8.66 -8.81
C ILE A 120 19.77 -9.57 -8.60
N GLY A 121 20.40 -9.48 -7.44
CA GLY A 121 21.62 -10.18 -7.12
C GLY A 121 21.54 -10.94 -5.80
N LYS A 122 22.63 -11.64 -5.46
CA LYS A 122 22.85 -12.28 -4.16
C LYS A 122 24.26 -11.99 -3.68
N ALA A 123 24.39 -11.77 -2.36
CA ALA A 123 25.69 -11.75 -1.69
C ALA A 123 25.76 -12.95 -0.74
N VAL A 124 26.83 -13.74 -0.90
CA VAL A 124 27.07 -14.94 -0.09
C VAL A 124 28.42 -14.78 0.60
N THR A 125 28.37 -14.69 1.94
CA THR A 125 29.55 -14.59 2.79
C THR A 125 29.52 -15.72 3.83
N ALA A 126 30.68 -16.24 4.19
CA ALA A 126 30.77 -17.44 5.03
C ALA A 126 30.21 -17.28 6.45
N LYS A 127 30.19 -16.03 6.97
CA LYS A 127 29.80 -15.75 8.35
C LYS A 127 28.48 -15.00 8.49
N GLU A 128 27.79 -14.69 7.39
CA GLU A 128 26.57 -13.89 7.39
C GLU A 128 25.43 -14.60 6.68
N VAL A 129 24.22 -14.15 6.95
CA VAL A 129 23.04 -14.60 6.23
C VAL A 129 23.13 -14.18 4.78
N ILE A 130 22.87 -15.11 3.85
CA ILE A 130 22.80 -14.82 2.42
C ILE A 130 21.78 -13.70 2.22
N THR A 131 22.16 -12.67 1.48
CA THR A 131 21.28 -11.55 1.16
C THR A 131 21.00 -11.48 -0.33
N ARG A 132 19.86 -10.87 -0.65
CA ARG A 132 19.44 -10.53 -2.02
C ARG A 132 19.40 -9.01 -2.13
N THR A 133 20.16 -8.46 -3.07
CA THR A 133 20.12 -7.04 -3.40
C THR A 133 19.26 -6.86 -4.64
N VAL A 134 18.35 -5.90 -4.59
CA VAL A 134 17.43 -5.54 -5.67
C VAL A 134 17.56 -4.05 -5.94
N LYS A 135 17.57 -3.69 -7.22
CA LYS A 135 17.55 -2.31 -7.69
C LYS A 135 16.33 -2.10 -8.59
N VAL A 136 15.58 -1.06 -8.32
CA VAL A 136 14.40 -0.66 -9.10
C VAL A 136 14.66 0.71 -9.69
N THR A 137 14.60 0.81 -11.00
CA THR A 137 14.65 2.10 -11.70
C THR A 137 13.27 2.72 -11.69
N ASN A 138 13.16 3.90 -11.09
CA ASN A 138 11.89 4.59 -10.93
C ASN A 138 11.45 5.30 -12.21
N VAL A 139 10.14 5.36 -12.41
CA VAL A 139 9.50 5.94 -13.59
C VAL A 139 8.41 6.91 -13.16
N GLY A 140 8.46 8.13 -13.71
CA GLY A 140 7.47 9.17 -13.46
C GLY A 140 7.59 9.82 -12.07
N ARG A 141 6.59 10.62 -11.72
CA ARG A 141 6.55 11.34 -10.45
C ARG A 141 6.13 10.38 -9.32
N PRO A 142 6.91 10.26 -8.23
CA PRO A 142 6.48 9.54 -7.04
C PRO A 142 5.46 10.38 -6.26
N SER A 143 4.73 9.72 -5.35
CA SER A 143 3.91 10.39 -4.34
C SER A 143 4.62 10.27 -3.00
N MET A 144 5.12 11.38 -2.50
CA MET A 144 5.91 11.43 -1.28
C MET A 144 5.03 11.62 -0.04
N ALA A 145 5.55 11.24 1.12
CA ALA A 145 4.88 11.47 2.40
C ALA A 145 4.62 12.96 2.65
N GLU A 146 5.51 13.82 2.18
CA GLU A 146 5.43 15.26 2.29
C GLU A 146 4.32 15.89 1.43
N ASP A 147 3.88 15.20 0.37
CA ASP A 147 2.73 15.63 -0.44
C ASP A 147 1.40 15.55 0.34
N ARG A 148 1.41 14.84 1.49
CA ARG A 148 0.25 14.63 2.36
C ARG A 148 0.44 15.39 3.66
N SER A 149 -0.33 16.45 3.84
CA SER A 149 -0.12 17.43 4.92
C SER A 149 -0.29 16.90 6.35
N THR A 150 -1.08 15.86 6.58
CA THR A 150 -1.22 15.20 7.90
C THR A 150 -1.76 13.78 7.76
N VAL A 151 -1.10 12.82 8.41
CA VAL A 151 -1.66 11.47 8.60
C VAL A 151 -2.36 11.46 9.96
N THR A 152 -3.67 11.36 9.96
CA THR A 152 -4.45 11.12 11.16
C THR A 152 -4.67 9.61 11.28
N ALA A 153 -3.97 8.96 12.22
CA ALA A 153 -4.12 7.54 12.46
C ALA A 153 -5.52 7.23 12.99
N ALA A 154 -6.10 6.11 12.54
CA ALA A 154 -7.30 5.56 13.16
C ALA A 154 -6.96 5.09 14.58
N THR A 155 -7.87 5.31 15.52
CA THR A 155 -7.78 4.84 16.92
C THR A 155 -8.84 3.80 17.24
N GLY A 156 -9.74 3.52 16.29
CA GLY A 156 -10.78 2.52 16.43
C GLY A 156 -11.60 2.34 15.16
N MET A 157 -12.31 1.23 15.09
CA MET A 157 -13.25 0.89 14.01
C MET A 157 -14.51 0.26 14.62
N THR A 158 -15.67 0.64 14.11
CA THR A 158 -16.97 0.07 14.52
C THR A 158 -17.79 -0.35 13.30
N VAL A 159 -18.66 -1.32 13.50
CA VAL A 159 -19.63 -1.79 12.50
C VAL A 159 -21.03 -1.65 13.08
N THR A 160 -21.91 -1.00 12.36
CA THR A 160 -23.29 -0.73 12.81
C THR A 160 -24.30 -1.13 11.72
N PRO A 161 -25.33 -1.88 12.07
CA PRO A 161 -25.59 -2.48 13.37
C PRO A 161 -24.67 -3.67 13.66
N ALA A 162 -24.38 -3.92 14.95
CA ALA A 162 -23.59 -5.09 15.39
C ALA A 162 -24.35 -6.42 15.22
N SER A 163 -25.68 -6.35 15.10
CA SER A 163 -26.54 -7.50 14.75
C SER A 163 -27.69 -7.05 13.87
N SER A 164 -28.08 -7.88 12.92
CA SER A 164 -29.20 -7.63 12.01
C SER A 164 -29.85 -8.94 11.57
N SER A 165 -31.07 -8.86 11.10
CA SER A 165 -31.75 -9.99 10.45
C SER A 165 -32.06 -9.67 8.99
N VAL A 166 -32.05 -10.69 8.14
CA VAL A 166 -32.37 -10.59 6.72
C VAL A 166 -33.14 -11.83 6.28
N VAL A 167 -34.13 -11.64 5.45
CA VAL A 167 -34.87 -12.77 4.86
C VAL A 167 -34.04 -13.37 3.73
N LYS A 168 -34.09 -14.69 3.59
CA LYS A 168 -33.45 -15.40 2.49
C LYS A 168 -33.78 -14.77 1.13
N GLY A 169 -32.78 -14.51 0.33
CA GLY A 169 -32.89 -13.83 -0.97
C GLY A 169 -32.94 -12.30 -0.88
N GLN A 170 -32.97 -11.71 0.32
CA GLN A 170 -32.93 -10.26 0.53
C GLN A 170 -31.56 -9.81 1.02
N GLY A 171 -31.31 -8.50 0.95
CA GLY A 171 -30.08 -7.86 1.43
C GLY A 171 -30.30 -6.95 2.62
N THR A 172 -29.32 -6.85 3.49
CA THR A 172 -29.20 -5.85 4.56
C THR A 172 -27.86 -5.15 4.49
N THR A 173 -27.76 -3.97 5.06
CA THR A 173 -26.53 -3.16 5.03
C THR A 173 -25.95 -2.95 6.40
N LEU A 174 -24.62 -2.97 6.49
CA LEU A 174 -23.85 -2.61 7.66
C LEU A 174 -22.96 -1.42 7.28
N THR A 175 -22.78 -0.46 8.17
CA THR A 175 -21.93 0.70 7.99
C THR A 175 -20.68 0.55 8.84
N VAL A 176 -19.51 0.78 8.25
CA VAL A 176 -18.23 0.83 8.95
C VAL A 176 -17.88 2.28 9.26
N ALA A 177 -17.47 2.56 10.48
CA ALA A 177 -16.99 3.88 10.89
C ALA A 177 -15.63 3.76 11.58
N PHE A 178 -14.74 4.70 11.26
CA PHE A 178 -13.42 4.83 11.89
C PHE A 178 -13.41 6.02 12.85
N GLN A 179 -12.60 5.93 13.88
CA GLN A 179 -12.36 7.00 14.83
C GLN A 179 -10.88 7.40 14.80
N PRO A 180 -10.55 8.70 14.81
CA PRO A 180 -11.48 9.82 14.60
C PRO A 180 -12.09 9.79 13.19
N GLU A 181 -13.21 10.49 12.98
CA GLU A 181 -13.84 10.57 11.65
C GLU A 181 -12.90 11.09 10.57
N GLY A 182 -11.93 11.93 10.94
CA GLY A 182 -10.86 12.43 10.08
C GLY A 182 -9.71 11.46 9.85
N ALA A 183 -9.80 10.16 10.25
CA ALA A 183 -8.76 9.18 10.00
C ALA A 183 -8.43 9.11 8.50
N THR A 184 -7.14 9.13 8.17
CA THR A 184 -6.66 9.22 6.78
C THR A 184 -6.83 7.89 6.05
N ASP A 185 -6.54 6.76 6.73
CA ASP A 185 -6.81 5.42 6.21
C ASP A 185 -8.08 4.86 6.83
N LYS A 186 -9.11 4.66 6.01
CA LYS A 186 -10.39 4.05 6.37
C LYS A 186 -10.62 2.74 5.62
N SER A 187 -9.58 2.15 5.08
CA SER A 187 -9.69 0.88 4.38
C SER A 187 -10.01 -0.27 5.33
N PHE A 188 -10.82 -1.21 4.86
CA PHE A 188 -11.17 -2.42 5.61
C PHE A 188 -11.50 -3.57 4.67
N ARG A 189 -11.56 -4.77 5.24
CA ARG A 189 -12.05 -5.99 4.57
C ARG A 189 -13.19 -6.57 5.39
N ALA A 190 -14.21 -7.05 4.70
CA ALA A 190 -15.30 -7.80 5.29
C ALA A 190 -15.47 -9.14 4.57
N VAL A 191 -15.66 -10.20 5.33
CA VAL A 191 -15.88 -11.52 4.77
C VAL A 191 -17.04 -12.20 5.52
N SER A 192 -17.74 -13.10 4.86
CA SER A 192 -18.71 -13.96 5.53
C SER A 192 -17.99 -15.18 6.11
N ALA A 193 -18.22 -15.51 7.38
CA ALA A 193 -17.70 -16.72 7.99
C ALA A 193 -18.31 -17.98 7.37
N ASP A 194 -19.52 -17.89 6.80
CA ASP A 194 -20.19 -18.99 6.10
C ASP A 194 -20.94 -18.46 4.87
N LYS A 195 -20.32 -18.62 3.71
CA LYS A 195 -20.87 -18.17 2.42
C LYS A 195 -22.11 -18.96 1.99
N THR A 196 -22.38 -20.11 2.57
CA THR A 196 -23.58 -20.87 2.30
C THR A 196 -24.82 -20.27 2.96
N LYS A 197 -24.62 -19.44 4.00
CA LYS A 197 -25.70 -18.75 4.72
C LYS A 197 -25.85 -17.30 4.28
N ALA A 198 -24.74 -16.58 4.11
CA ALA A 198 -24.77 -15.21 3.62
C ALA A 198 -23.51 -14.87 2.81
N THR A 199 -23.66 -14.00 1.82
CA THR A 199 -22.57 -13.42 1.03
C THR A 199 -22.44 -11.94 1.33
N VAL A 200 -21.24 -11.38 1.16
CA VAL A 200 -20.95 -9.96 1.41
C VAL A 200 -20.34 -9.30 0.19
N SER A 201 -20.68 -8.04 -0.01
CA SER A 201 -20.02 -7.13 -0.94
C SER A 201 -19.76 -5.79 -0.24
N VAL A 202 -18.65 -5.13 -0.59
CA VAL A 202 -18.23 -3.87 0.04
C VAL A 202 -18.25 -2.77 -1.02
N SER A 203 -18.86 -1.63 -0.66
CA SER A 203 -18.86 -0.41 -1.47
C SER A 203 -18.68 0.80 -0.56
N GLY A 204 -17.54 1.50 -0.69
CA GLY A 204 -17.18 2.59 0.23
C GLY A 204 -17.16 2.12 1.69
N MET A 205 -17.90 2.78 2.57
CA MET A 205 -18.03 2.42 4.00
C MET A 205 -19.22 1.48 4.29
N THR A 206 -19.87 0.95 3.26
CA THR A 206 -21.06 0.11 3.39
C THR A 206 -20.74 -1.32 2.99
N ILE A 207 -21.17 -2.26 3.83
CA ILE A 207 -21.14 -3.69 3.57
C ILE A 207 -22.57 -4.14 3.27
N THR A 208 -22.84 -4.66 2.10
CA THR A 208 -24.11 -5.30 1.78
C THR A 208 -24.01 -6.79 2.07
N VAL A 209 -24.91 -7.31 2.87
CA VAL A 209 -25.00 -8.73 3.22
C VAL A 209 -26.28 -9.32 2.61
N ASN A 210 -26.13 -10.33 1.76
CA ASN A 210 -27.25 -11.01 1.12
C ASN A 210 -27.47 -12.39 1.78
N GLY A 211 -28.69 -12.65 2.23
CA GLY A 211 -29.09 -13.92 2.83
C GLY A 211 -29.22 -15.02 1.78
N VAL A 212 -28.55 -16.15 2.00
CA VAL A 212 -28.55 -17.32 1.10
C VAL A 212 -29.35 -18.49 1.68
N ALA A 213 -29.14 -18.81 2.94
CA ALA A 213 -29.87 -19.87 3.65
C ALA A 213 -30.07 -19.51 5.13
N ALA A 214 -31.15 -19.99 5.73
CA ALA A 214 -31.51 -19.72 7.11
C ALA A 214 -30.39 -20.13 8.09
N GLY A 215 -30.18 -19.32 9.11
CA GLY A 215 -29.20 -19.54 10.18
C GLY A 215 -28.44 -18.30 10.55
N LYS A 216 -27.61 -18.39 11.58
CA LYS A 216 -26.73 -17.33 12.05
C LYS A 216 -25.37 -17.39 11.36
N VAL A 217 -24.83 -16.25 11.03
CA VAL A 217 -23.51 -16.11 10.44
C VAL A 217 -22.82 -14.85 10.93
N ASN A 218 -21.54 -14.94 11.24
CA ASN A 218 -20.71 -13.80 11.61
C ASN A 218 -20.06 -13.19 10.38
N ILE A 219 -20.00 -11.86 10.38
CA ILE A 219 -19.32 -11.05 9.38
C ILE A 219 -18.15 -10.33 10.07
N PRO A 220 -16.97 -10.95 10.13
CA PRO A 220 -15.77 -10.28 10.60
C PRO A 220 -15.35 -9.18 9.62
N VAL A 221 -15.02 -8.02 10.18
CA VAL A 221 -14.53 -6.84 9.49
C VAL A 221 -13.20 -6.47 10.12
N VAL A 222 -12.16 -6.31 9.30
CA VAL A 222 -10.80 -6.00 9.77
C VAL A 222 -10.30 -4.77 9.00
N SER A 223 -9.69 -3.81 9.71
CA SER A 223 -9.06 -2.64 9.10
C SER A 223 -7.95 -3.05 8.13
N GLY A 224 -7.67 -2.21 7.13
CA GLY A 224 -6.68 -2.48 6.09
C GLY A 224 -5.27 -2.75 6.64
N ASN A 225 -4.91 -2.09 7.75
CA ASN A 225 -3.64 -2.29 8.47
C ASN A 225 -3.68 -3.47 9.47
N GLY A 226 -4.86 -4.09 9.68
CA GLY A 226 -5.03 -5.23 10.58
C GLY A 226 -5.06 -4.90 12.08
N GLU A 227 -5.02 -3.62 12.47
CA GLU A 227 -4.98 -3.20 13.88
C GLU A 227 -6.33 -3.26 14.56
N PHE A 228 -7.44 -3.08 13.82
CA PHE A 228 -8.80 -3.08 14.36
C PHE A 228 -9.63 -4.17 13.73
N ALA A 229 -10.44 -4.81 14.55
CA ALA A 229 -11.41 -5.81 14.11
C ALA A 229 -12.75 -5.59 14.79
N ALA A 230 -13.84 -5.83 14.06
CA ALA A 230 -15.21 -5.84 14.56
C ALA A 230 -15.95 -7.02 13.93
N VAL A 231 -17.00 -7.48 14.58
CA VAL A 231 -17.84 -8.59 14.10
C VAL A 231 -19.29 -8.16 14.15
N ALA A 232 -20.03 -8.36 13.05
CA ALA A 232 -21.48 -8.25 13.04
C ALA A 232 -22.11 -9.66 12.93
N GLU A 233 -23.16 -9.93 13.70
CA GLU A 233 -23.94 -11.17 13.60
C GLU A 233 -25.16 -10.94 12.70
N ILE A 234 -25.32 -11.77 11.68
CA ILE A 234 -26.47 -11.74 10.80
C ILE A 234 -27.29 -13.01 11.00
N THR A 235 -28.59 -12.83 11.23
CA THR A 235 -29.55 -13.92 11.27
C THR A 235 -30.33 -13.95 9.97
N VAL A 236 -30.13 -14.98 9.16
CA VAL A 236 -30.93 -15.21 7.96
C VAL A 236 -32.17 -16.02 8.36
N THR A 237 -33.33 -15.50 8.02
CA THR A 237 -34.62 -16.17 8.30
C THR A 237 -35.23 -16.69 6.99
N ASP A 238 -35.97 -17.81 7.08
CA ASP A 238 -36.91 -18.18 6.02
C ASP A 238 -38.10 -17.22 6.09
N SER A 239 -38.70 -16.94 4.95
CA SER A 239 -39.86 -16.01 4.83
C SER A 239 -41.06 -16.50 5.61
#